data_d4f1a1f2fb9722e5c220bb4d823fd2f1
#
_entry.id   d4f1a1f2fb9722e5c220bb4d823fd2f1
#
_cell.length_a   1.000
_cell.length_b   1.000
_cell.length_c   1.000
_cell.angle_alpha   90.00
_cell.angle_beta   90.00
_cell.angle_gamma   90.00
#
_symmetry.space_group_name_H-M   'P 1'
#
loop_
_entity.id
_entity.type
_entity.pdbx_description
1 polymer ?
#
loop_
_entity_poly.entity_id
_entity_poly.type
_entity_poly.pdbx_seq_one_letter_code
_entity_poly.pdbx_strand_id
1 'polypeptide(L)'
;MPANKNALIRYRYLDELLSSRVRYYTRQELTDKINEHLASPVSKRCIEKDLVDIQDEWGVEYDEKIYDGKKYIHYADPSFSIFSKELTDEERALLKSVLDTVGQFDGLPNFEWLESMRLKLLKHGDSVLSSSGLSYEPDRRVIEFSSNPYLKNSNMIAGLFQHIASGQVISIEYKPYSATDAVTEVVSPYRLKQYNNRWYLLCARNSDGRFSNYALDRIVSYDAAGDCEFMPCPIEIDEHFDDIIGVTYIKDAPVETVVFAGSPKEIQFILTKPLHWTQKRPSAEEQIRLHEAYPHVPEDWVFLTIECKWNYELITTLFSYGERIVVVSPERVLSDIRTKLELMSGLYI
;
A
#
# COMPACT_ATOMS: atom_id res chain seq x y z
N MET A 1 -9.74 -25.45 7.07
CA MET A 1 -9.54 -26.12 5.77
C MET A 1 -8.05 -26.22 5.48
N PRO A 2 -7.47 -27.35 5.11
CA PRO A 2 -6.11 -27.36 4.60
C PRO A 2 -6.15 -26.73 3.20
N ALA A 3 -5.60 -25.54 3.07
CA ALA A 3 -5.48 -24.83 1.81
C ALA A 3 -4.51 -25.57 0.90
N ASN A 4 -5.03 -26.50 0.11
CA ASN A 4 -4.28 -27.12 -0.96
C ASN A 4 -4.13 -26.08 -2.07
N LYS A 5 -2.97 -25.43 -2.17
CA LYS A 5 -2.66 -24.34 -3.12
C LYS A 5 -3.10 -24.64 -4.58
N ASN A 6 -3.26 -25.91 -4.93
CA ASN A 6 -3.64 -26.33 -6.27
C ASN A 6 -5.15 -26.62 -6.43
N ALA A 7 -5.95 -26.63 -5.35
CA ALA A 7 -7.39 -26.95 -5.46
C ALA A 7 -8.14 -25.88 -6.26
N LEU A 8 -7.91 -24.60 -5.99
CA LEU A 8 -8.53 -23.50 -6.71
C LEU A 8 -8.23 -23.51 -8.22
N ILE A 9 -7.00 -23.90 -8.59
CA ILE A 9 -6.61 -24.05 -10.00
C ILE A 9 -7.39 -25.20 -10.64
N ARG A 10 -7.55 -26.33 -9.95
CA ARG A 10 -8.33 -27.48 -10.46
C ARG A 10 -9.81 -27.13 -10.57
N TYR A 11 -10.38 -26.42 -9.59
CA TYR A 11 -11.77 -25.96 -9.62
C TYR A 11 -12.03 -25.04 -10.82
N ARG A 12 -11.10 -24.15 -11.15
CA ARG A 12 -11.18 -23.29 -12.32
C ARG A 12 -11.26 -24.10 -13.63
N TYR A 13 -10.36 -25.07 -13.81
CA TYR A 13 -10.38 -25.91 -15.00
C TYR A 13 -11.59 -26.86 -15.05
N LEU A 14 -12.02 -27.40 -13.91
CA LEU A 14 -13.25 -28.18 -13.82
C LEU A 14 -14.47 -27.35 -14.26
N ASP A 15 -14.56 -26.14 -13.74
CA ASP A 15 -15.63 -25.21 -14.07
C ASP A 15 -15.66 -24.86 -15.56
N GLU A 16 -14.51 -24.54 -16.15
CA GLU A 16 -14.37 -24.25 -17.57
C GLU A 16 -14.81 -25.45 -18.46
N LEU A 17 -14.47 -26.66 -18.08
CA LEU A 17 -14.85 -27.86 -18.81
C LEU A 17 -16.32 -28.23 -18.64
N LEU A 18 -16.86 -28.09 -17.41
CA LEU A 18 -18.23 -28.47 -17.07
C LEU A 18 -19.28 -27.43 -17.44
N SER A 19 -18.91 -26.14 -17.58
CA SER A 19 -19.79 -25.07 -18.09
C SER A 19 -19.85 -25.00 -19.61
N SER A 20 -18.99 -25.74 -20.32
CA SER A 20 -18.96 -25.76 -21.78
C SER A 20 -20.22 -26.36 -22.38
N ARG A 21 -21.01 -25.60 -23.10
CA ARG A 21 -22.29 -26.02 -23.75
C ARG A 21 -22.11 -27.09 -24.85
N VAL A 22 -20.92 -27.49 -25.18
CA VAL A 22 -20.62 -28.28 -26.37
C VAL A 22 -20.35 -29.73 -26.05
N ARG A 23 -19.83 -30.09 -24.85
CA ARG A 23 -19.35 -31.43 -24.60
C ARG A 23 -19.50 -31.84 -23.13
N TYR A 24 -19.88 -33.12 -22.96
CA TYR A 24 -19.83 -33.82 -21.69
C TYR A 24 -18.50 -34.57 -21.57
N TYR A 25 -18.04 -34.75 -20.38
CA TYR A 25 -16.73 -35.37 -20.09
C TYR A 25 -16.87 -36.53 -19.11
N THR A 26 -16.11 -37.61 -19.33
CA THR A 26 -15.93 -38.65 -18.32
C THR A 26 -14.97 -38.13 -17.22
N ARG A 27 -15.06 -38.71 -16.02
CA ARG A 27 -14.11 -38.37 -14.92
C ARG A 27 -12.65 -38.59 -15.30
N GLN A 28 -12.36 -39.56 -16.20
CA GLN A 28 -11.01 -39.79 -16.70
C GLN A 28 -10.56 -38.67 -17.64
N GLU A 29 -11.40 -38.26 -18.60
CA GLU A 29 -11.07 -37.16 -19.52
C GLU A 29 -10.88 -35.84 -18.77
N LEU A 30 -11.68 -35.57 -17.72
CA LEU A 30 -11.46 -34.41 -16.85
C LEU A 30 -10.10 -34.46 -16.16
N THR A 31 -9.75 -35.65 -15.63
CA THR A 31 -8.43 -35.86 -14.98
C THR A 31 -7.28 -35.60 -15.93
N ASP A 32 -7.37 -36.14 -17.14
CA ASP A 32 -6.32 -36.03 -18.15
C ASP A 32 -6.14 -34.57 -18.59
N LYS A 33 -7.24 -33.90 -18.90
CA LYS A 33 -7.20 -32.48 -19.32
C LYS A 33 -6.66 -31.55 -18.22
N ILE A 34 -7.05 -31.77 -16.99
CA ILE A 34 -6.57 -30.94 -15.85
C ILE A 34 -5.08 -31.17 -15.65
N ASN A 35 -4.62 -32.40 -15.78
CA ASN A 35 -3.19 -32.74 -15.63
C ASN A 35 -2.30 -32.12 -16.74
N GLU A 36 -2.85 -31.79 -17.91
CA GLU A 36 -2.14 -31.04 -18.95
C GLU A 36 -1.73 -29.62 -18.49
N HIS A 37 -2.44 -29.06 -17.50
CA HIS A 37 -2.23 -27.70 -17.00
C HIS A 37 -1.58 -27.64 -15.61
N LEU A 38 -1.37 -28.77 -14.94
CA LEU A 38 -0.79 -28.84 -13.60
C LEU A 38 0.71 -29.15 -13.63
N ALA A 39 1.50 -28.44 -12.85
CA ALA A 39 2.93 -28.75 -12.65
C ALA A 39 3.17 -30.14 -12.02
N SER A 40 2.20 -30.66 -11.27
CA SER A 40 2.23 -32.00 -10.67
C SER A 40 0.88 -32.68 -10.92
N PRO A 41 0.87 -33.83 -11.61
CA PRO A 41 -0.37 -34.53 -11.94
C PRO A 41 -1.09 -35.04 -10.69
N VAL A 42 -2.41 -35.05 -10.74
CA VAL A 42 -3.29 -35.54 -9.69
C VAL A 42 -3.99 -36.82 -10.13
N SER A 43 -4.42 -37.62 -9.15
CA SER A 43 -5.17 -38.86 -9.42
C SER A 43 -6.64 -38.56 -9.74
N LYS A 44 -7.27 -39.50 -10.45
CA LYS A 44 -8.72 -39.47 -10.72
C LYS A 44 -9.55 -39.32 -9.43
N ARG A 45 -9.13 -39.98 -8.34
CA ARG A 45 -9.77 -39.89 -7.03
C ARG A 45 -9.73 -38.48 -6.46
N CYS A 46 -8.68 -37.69 -6.76
CA CYS A 46 -8.59 -36.29 -6.37
C CYS A 46 -9.64 -35.46 -7.11
N ILE A 47 -9.81 -35.68 -8.42
CA ILE A 47 -10.83 -34.99 -9.22
C ILE A 47 -12.25 -35.40 -8.81
N GLU A 48 -12.48 -36.68 -8.49
CA GLU A 48 -13.76 -37.13 -7.95
C GLU A 48 -14.12 -36.46 -6.63
N LYS A 49 -13.12 -36.26 -5.76
CA LYS A 49 -13.31 -35.51 -4.52
C LYS A 49 -13.59 -34.03 -4.80
N ASP A 50 -12.84 -33.40 -5.69
CA ASP A 50 -13.06 -31.99 -6.08
C ASP A 50 -14.49 -31.78 -6.64
N LEU A 51 -15.02 -32.73 -7.40
CA LEU A 51 -16.42 -32.66 -7.90
C LEU A 51 -17.44 -32.73 -6.77
N VAL A 52 -17.20 -33.57 -5.75
CA VAL A 52 -18.06 -33.62 -4.55
C VAL A 52 -17.93 -32.32 -3.74
N ASP A 53 -16.73 -31.84 -3.52
CA ASP A 53 -16.48 -30.60 -2.80
C ASP A 53 -17.18 -29.41 -3.51
N ILE A 54 -17.15 -29.37 -4.86
CA ILE A 54 -17.86 -28.37 -5.67
C ILE A 54 -19.38 -28.49 -5.48
N GLN A 55 -19.92 -29.71 -5.50
CA GLN A 55 -21.34 -29.97 -5.29
C GLN A 55 -21.79 -29.51 -3.90
N ASP A 56 -21.04 -29.85 -2.88
CA ASP A 56 -21.36 -29.54 -1.47
C ASP A 56 -21.23 -28.05 -1.16
N GLU A 57 -20.22 -27.37 -1.72
CA GLU A 57 -19.90 -25.98 -1.39
C GLU A 57 -20.74 -24.98 -2.20
N TRP A 58 -21.03 -25.28 -3.47
CA TRP A 58 -21.80 -24.38 -4.37
C TRP A 58 -23.21 -24.88 -4.69
N GLY A 59 -23.62 -26.04 -4.17
CA GLY A 59 -24.96 -26.58 -4.36
C GLY A 59 -25.27 -26.93 -5.82
N VAL A 60 -24.26 -27.27 -6.60
CA VAL A 60 -24.42 -27.57 -8.03
C VAL A 60 -24.91 -28.99 -8.25
N GLU A 61 -25.79 -29.16 -9.24
CA GLU A 61 -26.21 -30.47 -9.72
C GLU A 61 -25.49 -30.82 -11.04
N TYR A 62 -25.15 -32.11 -11.22
CA TYR A 62 -24.53 -32.61 -12.43
C TYR A 62 -25.59 -33.34 -13.29
N ASP A 63 -25.68 -32.97 -14.56
CA ASP A 63 -26.40 -33.79 -15.56
C ASP A 63 -25.48 -34.94 -15.98
N GLU A 64 -26.00 -36.13 -15.94
CA GLU A 64 -25.25 -37.36 -16.17
C GLU A 64 -25.85 -38.15 -17.35
N LYS A 65 -24.99 -38.46 -18.33
CA LYS A 65 -25.35 -39.27 -19.51
C LYS A 65 -24.49 -40.53 -19.58
N ILE A 66 -25.14 -41.65 -19.88
CA ILE A 66 -24.41 -42.92 -20.10
C ILE A 66 -24.39 -43.19 -21.60
N TYR A 67 -23.21 -43.27 -22.14
CA TYR A 67 -22.98 -43.63 -23.52
C TYR A 67 -21.82 -44.67 -23.59
N ASP A 68 -22.06 -45.75 -24.31
CA ASP A 68 -21.10 -46.85 -24.46
C ASP A 68 -20.52 -47.38 -23.11
N GLY A 69 -21.41 -47.52 -22.11
CA GLY A 69 -21.06 -47.98 -20.77
C GLY A 69 -20.20 -46.99 -19.94
N LYS A 70 -19.97 -45.78 -20.44
CA LYS A 70 -19.23 -44.72 -19.73
C LYS A 70 -20.16 -43.64 -19.27
N LYS A 71 -19.91 -43.13 -18.07
CA LYS A 71 -20.68 -42.06 -17.45
C LYS A 71 -20.01 -40.72 -17.76
N TYR A 72 -20.74 -39.84 -18.44
CA TYR A 72 -20.36 -38.50 -18.81
C TYR A 72 -21.12 -37.50 -17.93
N ILE A 73 -20.43 -36.44 -17.49
CA ILE A 73 -20.99 -35.41 -16.60
C ILE A 73 -20.84 -34.01 -17.19
N HIS A 74 -21.78 -33.15 -16.81
CA HIS A 74 -21.82 -31.73 -17.13
C HIS A 74 -22.59 -31.02 -16.02
N TYR A 75 -22.53 -29.69 -15.89
CA TYR A 75 -23.46 -29.00 -15.01
C TYR A 75 -24.90 -29.12 -15.51
N ALA A 76 -25.83 -29.38 -14.58
CA ALA A 76 -27.24 -29.51 -14.93
C ALA A 76 -27.82 -28.18 -15.45
N ASP A 77 -27.39 -27.04 -14.86
CA ASP A 77 -27.70 -25.72 -15.35
C ASP A 77 -26.60 -25.25 -16.32
N PRO A 78 -26.88 -25.09 -17.63
CA PRO A 78 -25.90 -24.63 -18.61
C PRO A 78 -25.40 -23.19 -18.43
N SER A 79 -26.07 -22.41 -17.57
CA SER A 79 -25.68 -21.04 -17.24
C SER A 79 -24.83 -20.97 -15.98
N PHE A 80 -24.71 -22.07 -15.24
CA PHE A 80 -23.93 -22.12 -14.01
C PHE A 80 -22.43 -22.14 -14.28
N SER A 81 -21.71 -21.36 -13.51
CA SER A 81 -20.26 -21.46 -13.36
C SER A 81 -19.88 -20.98 -11.96
N ILE A 82 -18.92 -21.64 -11.33
CA ILE A 82 -18.41 -21.27 -10.00
C ILE A 82 -17.86 -19.84 -10.00
N PHE A 83 -17.26 -19.43 -11.12
CA PHE A 83 -16.57 -18.16 -11.27
C PHE A 83 -17.39 -17.10 -12.02
N SER A 84 -18.58 -17.43 -12.50
CA SER A 84 -19.46 -16.51 -13.21
C SER A 84 -20.66 -16.03 -12.38
N LYS A 85 -20.65 -16.25 -11.06
CA LYS A 85 -21.65 -15.61 -10.20
C LYS A 85 -21.59 -14.11 -10.40
N GLU A 86 -22.74 -13.51 -10.72
CA GLU A 86 -22.87 -12.06 -10.65
C GLU A 86 -22.43 -11.60 -9.27
N LEU A 87 -21.56 -10.60 -9.25
CA LEU A 87 -21.10 -9.99 -8.00
C LEU A 87 -22.31 -9.56 -7.18
N THR A 88 -22.34 -9.87 -5.91
CA THR A 88 -23.33 -9.33 -4.98
C THR A 88 -23.19 -7.81 -4.91
N ASP A 89 -24.21 -7.10 -4.44
CA ASP A 89 -24.17 -5.64 -4.31
C ASP A 89 -23.03 -5.21 -3.37
N GLU A 90 -22.71 -6.01 -2.35
CA GLU A 90 -21.57 -5.78 -1.46
C GLU A 90 -20.22 -5.96 -2.17
N GLU A 91 -20.07 -7.02 -2.97
CA GLU A 91 -18.85 -7.26 -3.75
C GLU A 91 -18.65 -6.20 -4.84
N ARG A 92 -19.75 -5.71 -5.45
CA ARG A 92 -19.72 -4.58 -6.40
C ARG A 92 -19.28 -3.29 -5.73
N ALA A 93 -19.82 -2.99 -4.55
CA ALA A 93 -19.42 -1.82 -3.77
C ALA A 93 -17.94 -1.89 -3.37
N LEU A 94 -17.47 -3.08 -2.99
CA LEU A 94 -16.06 -3.32 -2.68
C LEU A 94 -15.17 -3.17 -3.92
N LEU A 95 -15.55 -3.77 -5.05
CA LEU A 95 -14.82 -3.62 -6.31
C LEU A 95 -14.74 -2.16 -6.75
N LYS A 96 -15.84 -1.42 -6.62
CA LYS A 96 -15.87 0.01 -6.90
C LYS A 96 -14.90 0.77 -5.98
N SER A 97 -14.92 0.51 -4.68
CA SER A 97 -13.99 1.12 -3.72
C SER A 97 -12.52 0.83 -4.06
N VAL A 98 -12.22 -0.39 -4.50
CA VAL A 98 -10.87 -0.77 -4.96
C VAL A 98 -10.50 0.00 -6.24
N LEU A 99 -11.42 0.10 -7.20
CA LEU A 99 -11.19 0.85 -8.45
C LEU A 99 -11.02 2.36 -8.19
N ASP A 100 -11.78 2.92 -7.26
CA ASP A 100 -11.65 4.33 -6.84
C ASP A 100 -10.30 4.55 -6.13
N THR A 101 -9.81 3.56 -5.36
CA THR A 101 -8.48 3.60 -4.75
C THR A 101 -7.37 3.52 -5.80
N VAL A 102 -7.53 2.66 -6.81
CA VAL A 102 -6.60 2.57 -7.96
C VAL A 102 -6.63 3.87 -8.78
N GLY A 103 -7.78 4.55 -8.88
CA GLY A 103 -7.93 5.86 -9.52
C GLY A 103 -7.08 6.99 -8.88
N GLN A 104 -6.50 6.78 -7.68
CA GLN A 104 -5.54 7.73 -7.11
C GLN A 104 -4.27 7.88 -7.96
N PHE A 105 -3.98 6.87 -8.77
CA PHE A 105 -2.86 6.86 -9.72
C PHE A 105 -3.23 7.43 -11.08
N ASP A 106 -4.49 7.86 -11.27
CA ASP A 106 -4.96 8.52 -12.49
C ASP A 106 -4.19 9.83 -12.68
N GLY A 107 -3.66 10.01 -13.88
CA GLY A 107 -2.85 11.18 -14.23
C GLY A 107 -1.38 11.07 -13.89
N LEU A 108 -0.91 9.97 -13.26
CA LEU A 108 0.51 9.68 -13.22
C LEU A 108 0.96 9.12 -14.59
N PRO A 109 1.96 9.71 -15.23
CA PRO A 109 2.50 9.21 -16.49
C PRO A 109 2.91 7.74 -16.39
N ASN A 110 2.65 6.96 -17.43
CA ASN A 110 2.91 5.52 -17.54
C ASN A 110 2.02 4.61 -16.66
N PHE A 111 0.99 5.13 -16.01
CA PHE A 111 -0.07 4.32 -15.36
C PHE A 111 -1.34 4.22 -16.22
N GLU A 112 -1.31 4.64 -17.49
CA GLU A 112 -2.41 4.56 -18.45
C GLU A 112 -2.98 3.14 -18.60
N TRP A 113 -2.15 2.12 -18.35
CA TRP A 113 -2.60 0.73 -18.32
C TRP A 113 -3.57 0.43 -17.17
N LEU A 114 -3.47 1.14 -16.03
CA LEU A 114 -4.43 1.03 -14.91
C LEU A 114 -5.80 1.55 -15.33
N GLU A 115 -5.84 2.69 -16.03
CA GLU A 115 -7.09 3.21 -16.57
C GLU A 115 -7.68 2.25 -17.61
N SER A 116 -6.86 1.70 -18.51
CA SER A 116 -7.27 0.67 -19.45
C SER A 116 -7.80 -0.58 -18.74
N MET A 117 -7.16 -1.00 -17.64
CA MET A 117 -7.61 -2.12 -16.82
C MET A 117 -8.90 -1.78 -16.08
N ARG A 118 -9.02 -0.59 -15.50
CA ARG A 118 -10.23 -0.07 -14.87
C ARG A 118 -11.40 -0.08 -15.85
N LEU A 119 -11.20 0.45 -17.06
CA LEU A 119 -12.22 0.43 -18.12
C LEU A 119 -12.62 -0.97 -18.56
N LYS A 120 -11.68 -1.92 -18.61
CA LYS A 120 -11.98 -3.34 -18.91
C LYS A 120 -12.80 -3.98 -17.79
N LEU A 121 -12.43 -3.76 -16.53
CA LEU A 121 -13.17 -4.26 -15.38
C LEU A 121 -14.58 -3.64 -15.30
N LEU A 122 -14.70 -2.34 -15.57
CA LEU A 122 -16.00 -1.67 -15.68
C LEU A 122 -16.83 -2.21 -16.84
N LYS A 123 -16.27 -2.43 -18.02
CA LYS A 123 -17.00 -3.01 -19.19
C LYS A 123 -17.48 -4.43 -18.94
N HIS A 124 -16.71 -5.26 -18.27
CA HIS A 124 -17.16 -6.59 -17.85
C HIS A 124 -18.17 -6.53 -16.71
N GLY A 125 -18.14 -5.46 -15.91
CA GLY A 125 -19.13 -5.16 -14.88
C GLY A 125 -20.38 -4.43 -15.38
N ASP A 126 -20.38 -3.82 -16.58
CA ASP A 126 -21.50 -3.00 -17.08
C ASP A 126 -22.78 -3.80 -17.34
N SER A 127 -22.69 -5.06 -17.72
CA SER A 127 -23.86 -5.95 -17.76
C SER A 127 -24.45 -6.19 -16.36
N VAL A 128 -23.62 -6.00 -15.34
CA VAL A 128 -23.88 -6.27 -13.93
C VAL A 128 -24.24 -4.96 -13.18
N LEU A 129 -23.62 -3.84 -13.56
CA LEU A 129 -23.89 -2.51 -12.97
C LEU A 129 -25.19 -1.88 -13.51
N SER A 130 -25.56 -2.17 -14.76
CA SER A 130 -26.79 -1.65 -15.36
C SER A 130 -28.08 -2.20 -14.72
N SER A 131 -28.01 -3.35 -14.07
CA SER A 131 -29.16 -3.97 -13.39
C SER A 131 -29.46 -3.37 -12.01
N SER A 132 -28.52 -2.62 -11.41
CA SER A 132 -28.65 -2.07 -10.05
C SER A 132 -29.22 -0.65 -9.97
N GLY A 133 -29.57 -0.02 -11.10
CA GLY A 133 -30.14 1.33 -11.14
C GLY A 133 -29.17 2.45 -10.70
N LEU A 134 -27.90 2.11 -10.46
CA LEU A 134 -26.84 3.06 -10.17
C LEU A 134 -26.23 3.54 -11.49
N SER A 135 -26.74 4.66 -12.02
CA SER A 135 -26.10 5.35 -13.13
C SER A 135 -24.74 5.88 -12.66
N TYR A 136 -23.65 5.27 -13.14
CA TYR A 136 -22.31 5.80 -12.96
C TYR A 136 -22.12 6.99 -13.91
N GLU A 137 -22.04 8.19 -13.36
CA GLU A 137 -21.54 9.34 -14.07
C GLU A 137 -20.00 9.33 -13.97
N PRO A 138 -19.26 9.05 -15.07
CA PRO A 138 -17.80 8.88 -15.01
C PRO A 138 -17.04 10.13 -14.55
N ASP A 139 -17.67 11.31 -14.61
CA ASP A 139 -17.07 12.59 -14.21
C ASP A 139 -17.30 12.96 -12.73
N ARG A 140 -18.09 12.20 -11.99
CA ARG A 140 -18.36 12.51 -10.59
C ARG A 140 -17.30 11.88 -9.67
N ARG A 141 -16.26 12.62 -9.33
CA ARG A 141 -15.32 12.24 -8.27
C ARG A 141 -16.05 12.27 -6.93
N VAL A 142 -16.31 11.10 -6.36
CA VAL A 142 -16.96 10.95 -5.05
C VAL A 142 -15.94 10.99 -3.91
N ILE A 143 -14.71 10.56 -4.18
CA ILE A 143 -13.59 10.57 -3.25
C ILE A 143 -12.44 11.33 -3.94
N GLU A 144 -11.89 12.31 -3.26
CA GLU A 144 -10.73 13.06 -3.72
C GLU A 144 -9.57 12.86 -2.74
N PHE A 145 -8.43 12.48 -3.28
CA PHE A 145 -7.18 12.41 -2.52
C PHE A 145 -6.35 13.65 -2.81
N SER A 146 -5.73 14.17 -1.76
CA SER A 146 -4.80 15.29 -1.92
C SER A 146 -3.62 14.84 -2.78
N SER A 147 -3.58 15.29 -4.02
CA SER A 147 -2.47 15.07 -4.95
C SER A 147 -1.87 16.40 -5.37
N ASN A 148 -0.57 16.41 -5.61
CA ASN A 148 0.12 17.57 -6.17
C ASN A 148 0.44 17.28 -7.65
N PRO A 149 -0.35 17.81 -8.60
CA PRO A 149 -0.12 17.59 -10.03
C PRO A 149 1.20 18.21 -10.53
N TYR A 150 1.79 19.11 -9.75
CA TYR A 150 3.07 19.77 -10.07
C TYR A 150 4.26 19.05 -9.43
N LEU A 151 4.07 17.86 -8.88
CA LEU A 151 5.15 17.10 -8.29
C LEU A 151 6.19 16.73 -9.34
N LYS A 152 7.39 17.27 -9.20
CA LYS A 152 8.49 17.03 -10.13
C LYS A 152 8.85 15.53 -10.15
N ASN A 153 9.08 14.99 -11.35
CA ASN A 153 9.49 13.60 -11.57
C ASN A 153 8.47 12.53 -11.14
N SER A 154 7.20 12.88 -11.01
CA SER A 154 6.12 11.90 -10.82
C SER A 154 6.04 10.86 -11.94
N ASN A 155 6.47 11.23 -13.16
CA ASN A 155 6.58 10.34 -14.32
C ASN A 155 7.58 9.18 -14.14
N MET A 156 8.52 9.28 -13.17
CA MET A 156 9.48 8.22 -12.89
C MET A 156 8.87 7.08 -12.05
N ILE A 157 7.75 7.31 -11.37
CA ILE A 157 7.15 6.36 -10.43
C ILE A 157 6.89 5.00 -11.09
N ALA A 158 6.27 4.98 -12.26
CA ALA A 158 5.92 3.74 -12.94
C ALA A 158 7.12 2.93 -13.41
N GLY A 159 8.14 3.59 -13.97
CA GLY A 159 9.37 2.90 -14.38
C GLY A 159 10.14 2.37 -13.16
N LEU A 160 10.28 3.17 -12.10
CA LEU A 160 10.90 2.72 -10.86
C LEU A 160 10.13 1.56 -10.22
N PHE A 161 8.80 1.59 -10.25
CA PHE A 161 7.97 0.46 -9.79
C PHE A 161 8.30 -0.83 -10.54
N GLN A 162 8.48 -0.77 -11.87
CA GLN A 162 8.84 -1.96 -12.67
C GLN A 162 10.23 -2.51 -12.28
N HIS A 163 11.23 -1.64 -12.08
CA HIS A 163 12.56 -2.06 -11.61
C HIS A 163 12.51 -2.70 -10.22
N ILE A 164 11.72 -2.12 -9.30
CA ILE A 164 11.51 -2.69 -7.97
C ILE A 164 10.84 -4.07 -8.06
N ALA A 165 9.76 -4.18 -8.83
CA ALA A 165 8.98 -5.43 -8.98
C ALA A 165 9.79 -6.56 -9.63
N SER A 166 10.72 -6.22 -10.53
CA SER A 166 11.61 -7.17 -11.19
C SER A 166 12.92 -7.44 -10.43
N GLY A 167 13.17 -6.77 -9.31
CA GLY A 167 14.44 -6.90 -8.56
C GLY A 167 15.65 -6.43 -9.37
N GLN A 168 15.49 -5.40 -10.18
CA GLN A 168 16.54 -4.91 -11.07
C GLN A 168 17.32 -3.77 -10.44
N VAL A 169 18.66 -3.85 -10.47
CA VAL A 169 19.56 -2.78 -10.04
C VAL A 169 19.51 -1.63 -11.04
N ILE A 170 19.51 -0.42 -10.53
CA ILE A 170 19.49 0.80 -11.33
C ILE A 170 20.67 1.73 -10.98
N SER A 171 21.08 2.52 -11.95
CA SER A 171 21.96 3.67 -11.78
C SER A 171 21.09 4.92 -11.73
N ILE A 172 21.24 5.74 -10.70
CA ILE A 172 20.54 7.02 -10.56
C ILE A 172 21.54 8.18 -10.62
N GLU A 173 21.18 9.23 -11.31
CA GLU A 173 21.86 10.51 -11.25
C GLU A 173 21.11 11.40 -10.26
N TYR A 174 21.71 11.69 -9.11
CA TYR A 174 21.06 12.40 -8.01
C TYR A 174 21.72 13.73 -7.72
N LYS A 175 20.95 14.81 -7.66
CA LYS A 175 21.42 16.16 -7.37
C LYS A 175 20.76 16.74 -6.12
N PRO A 176 21.40 16.63 -4.93
CA PRO A 176 20.94 17.34 -3.74
C PRO A 176 20.86 18.85 -3.97
N TYR A 177 19.89 19.52 -3.34
CA TYR A 177 19.77 20.98 -3.47
C TYR A 177 21.00 21.75 -2.94
N SER A 178 21.76 21.15 -2.03
CA SER A 178 22.99 21.72 -1.49
C SER A 178 24.22 21.50 -2.36
N ALA A 179 24.13 20.68 -3.42
CA ALA A 179 25.25 20.36 -4.29
C ALA A 179 25.17 21.12 -5.62
N THR A 180 26.31 21.51 -6.16
CA THR A 180 26.44 22.11 -7.50
C THR A 180 26.27 21.08 -8.60
N ASP A 181 26.79 19.87 -8.36
CA ASP A 181 26.86 18.80 -9.34
C ASP A 181 26.03 17.59 -8.92
N ALA A 182 25.55 16.83 -9.90
CA ALA A 182 24.89 15.57 -9.68
C ALA A 182 25.91 14.46 -9.42
N VAL A 183 25.51 13.47 -8.62
CA VAL A 183 26.34 12.29 -8.33
C VAL A 183 25.62 11.07 -8.87
N THR A 184 26.37 10.19 -9.54
CA THR A 184 25.84 8.91 -10.00
C THR A 184 26.03 7.85 -8.92
N GLU A 185 24.93 7.18 -8.57
CA GLU A 185 24.89 6.09 -7.59
C GLU A 185 24.24 4.86 -8.21
N VAL A 186 24.83 3.68 -7.98
CA VAL A 186 24.22 2.40 -8.32
C VAL A 186 23.48 1.88 -7.10
N VAL A 187 22.20 1.55 -7.25
CA VAL A 187 21.34 1.21 -6.14
C VAL A 187 20.45 -0.01 -6.42
N SER A 188 20.21 -0.81 -5.40
CA SER A 188 19.23 -1.88 -5.39
C SER A 188 17.91 -1.34 -4.80
N PRO A 189 16.88 -1.08 -5.62
CA PRO A 189 15.66 -0.42 -5.19
C PRO A 189 14.69 -1.41 -4.53
N TYR A 190 14.03 -1.03 -3.42
CA TYR A 190 13.12 -1.90 -2.67
C TYR A 190 11.68 -1.40 -2.64
N ARG A 191 11.48 -0.07 -2.45
CA ARG A 191 10.14 0.48 -2.24
C ARG A 191 10.07 1.96 -2.64
N LEU A 192 8.92 2.39 -3.12
CA LEU A 192 8.55 3.81 -3.22
C LEU A 192 7.70 4.18 -1.99
N LYS A 193 8.11 5.22 -1.27
CA LYS A 193 7.40 5.75 -0.10
C LYS A 193 6.96 7.19 -0.36
N GLN A 194 5.67 7.46 -0.17
CA GLN A 194 5.16 8.83 -0.16
C GLN A 194 5.15 9.37 1.27
N TYR A 195 5.66 10.58 1.44
CA TYR A 195 5.55 11.34 2.66
C TYR A 195 5.38 12.83 2.35
N ASN A 196 4.39 13.46 2.95
CA ASN A 196 4.06 14.88 2.77
C ASN A 196 4.02 15.28 1.28
N ASN A 197 3.27 14.51 0.49
CA ASN A 197 3.10 14.67 -0.97
C ASN A 197 4.41 14.61 -1.79
N ARG A 198 5.51 14.10 -1.24
CA ARG A 198 6.76 13.85 -1.96
C ARG A 198 7.07 12.37 -1.98
N TRP A 199 7.59 11.87 -3.09
CA TRP A 199 7.99 10.48 -3.25
C TRP A 199 9.47 10.27 -3.01
N TYR A 200 9.78 9.14 -2.40
CA TYR A 200 11.14 8.71 -2.07
C TYR A 200 11.37 7.29 -2.57
N LEU A 201 12.53 7.07 -3.18
CA LEU A 201 13.04 5.74 -3.53
C LEU A 201 13.84 5.22 -2.33
N LEU A 202 13.37 4.12 -1.75
CA LEU A 202 14.07 3.40 -0.68
C LEU A 202 14.92 2.31 -1.32
N CYS A 203 16.21 2.30 -1.05
CA CYS A 203 17.18 1.42 -1.70
C CYS A 203 18.41 1.17 -0.83
N ALA A 204 19.25 0.20 -1.22
CA ALA A 204 20.64 0.13 -0.75
C ALA A 204 21.56 0.67 -1.85
N ARG A 205 22.59 1.38 -1.45
CA ARG A 205 23.69 1.75 -2.35
C ARG A 205 24.59 0.53 -2.58
N ASN A 206 24.84 0.19 -3.83
CA ASN A 206 25.68 -0.97 -4.16
C ASN A 206 27.15 -0.75 -3.80
N SER A 207 27.59 0.52 -3.63
CA SER A 207 28.96 0.87 -3.29
C SER A 207 29.37 0.49 -1.85
N ASP A 208 28.45 0.59 -0.88
CA ASP A 208 28.73 0.37 0.55
C ASP A 208 27.64 -0.39 1.32
N GLY A 209 26.58 -0.82 0.62
CA GLY A 209 25.47 -1.57 1.20
C GLY A 209 24.56 -0.77 2.13
N ARG A 210 24.73 0.55 2.22
CA ARG A 210 23.92 1.37 3.13
C ARG A 210 22.52 1.58 2.61
N PHE A 211 21.55 1.41 3.49
CA PHE A 211 20.17 1.84 3.22
C PHE A 211 20.11 3.36 3.05
N SER A 212 19.42 3.80 2.01
CA SER A 212 19.31 5.21 1.64
C SER A 212 17.91 5.50 1.08
N ASN A 213 17.47 6.75 1.20
CA ASN A 213 16.25 7.25 0.60
C ASN A 213 16.57 8.44 -0.31
N TYR A 214 16.16 8.35 -1.55
CA TYR A 214 16.36 9.40 -2.55
C TYR A 214 15.02 10.03 -2.91
N ALA A 215 14.88 11.33 -2.69
CA ALA A 215 13.68 12.05 -3.11
C ALA A 215 13.61 12.13 -4.64
N LEU A 216 12.50 11.71 -5.23
CA LEU A 216 12.34 11.62 -6.68
C LEU A 216 12.52 12.98 -7.38
N ASP A 217 12.10 14.07 -6.74
CA ASP A 217 12.26 15.43 -7.26
C ASP A 217 13.71 15.89 -7.46
N ARG A 218 14.68 15.13 -6.92
CA ARG A 218 16.11 15.35 -7.03
C ARG A 218 16.84 14.30 -7.88
N ILE A 219 16.15 13.27 -8.34
CA ILE A 219 16.67 12.33 -9.34
C ILE A 219 16.62 13.02 -10.70
N VAL A 220 17.76 13.18 -11.36
CA VAL A 220 17.87 13.79 -12.68
C VAL A 220 17.49 12.78 -13.75
N SER A 221 18.06 11.58 -13.65
CA SER A 221 17.83 10.46 -14.55
C SER A 221 18.07 9.13 -13.82
N TYR A 222 17.57 8.04 -14.39
CA TYR A 222 17.89 6.68 -13.95
C TYR A 222 17.88 5.75 -15.15
N ASP A 223 18.73 4.71 -15.09
CA ASP A 223 18.84 3.65 -16.10
C ASP A 223 19.07 2.30 -15.40
N ALA A 224 18.77 1.20 -16.12
CA ALA A 224 19.13 -0.12 -15.64
C ALA A 224 20.65 -0.28 -15.52
N ALA A 225 21.15 -0.78 -14.39
CA ALA A 225 22.58 -0.94 -14.14
C ALA A 225 23.15 -2.29 -14.61
N GLY A 226 22.55 -2.90 -15.64
CA GLY A 226 23.08 -4.08 -16.33
C GLY A 226 23.50 -5.24 -15.43
N ASP A 227 24.80 -5.52 -15.36
CA ASP A 227 25.36 -6.71 -14.72
C ASP A 227 25.60 -6.57 -13.19
N CYS A 228 25.03 -5.58 -12.55
CA CYS A 228 25.17 -5.41 -11.10
C CYS A 228 24.27 -6.37 -10.34
N GLU A 229 24.83 -7.04 -9.32
CA GLU A 229 24.06 -7.92 -8.43
C GLU A 229 23.10 -7.13 -7.55
N PHE A 230 21.87 -7.60 -7.46
CA PHE A 230 20.85 -7.01 -6.58
C PHE A 230 21.16 -7.37 -5.12
N MET A 231 21.33 -6.35 -4.29
CA MET A 231 21.61 -6.51 -2.88
C MET A 231 20.33 -6.75 -2.08
N PRO A 232 20.32 -7.71 -1.12
CA PRO A 232 19.19 -7.83 -0.18
C PRO A 232 19.06 -6.56 0.68
N CYS A 233 17.83 -6.26 1.10
CA CYS A 233 17.60 -5.12 1.98
C CYS A 233 18.35 -5.31 3.31
N PRO A 234 19.21 -4.36 3.71
CA PRO A 234 20.00 -4.51 4.93
C PRO A 234 19.22 -4.25 6.23
N ILE A 235 17.95 -3.89 6.13
CA ILE A 235 17.08 -3.53 7.25
C ILE A 235 15.66 -4.05 7.03
N GLU A 236 14.88 -4.15 8.11
CA GLU A 236 13.43 -4.30 8.03
C GLU A 236 12.80 -2.92 7.80
N ILE A 237 12.30 -2.69 6.56
CA ILE A 237 11.85 -1.35 6.12
C ILE A 237 10.69 -0.83 6.98
N ASP A 238 9.76 -1.71 7.37
CA ASP A 238 8.58 -1.29 8.13
C ASP A 238 8.99 -0.82 9.54
N GLU A 239 9.86 -1.56 10.23
CA GLU A 239 10.38 -1.18 11.55
C GLU A 239 11.30 0.04 11.50
N HIS A 240 12.01 0.25 10.38
CA HIS A 240 12.97 1.37 10.23
C HIS A 240 12.32 2.75 10.42
N PHE A 241 11.05 2.87 10.07
CA PHE A 241 10.31 4.13 10.16
C PHE A 241 9.45 4.25 11.42
N ASP A 242 9.38 3.20 12.23
CA ASP A 242 8.54 3.17 13.43
C ASP A 242 8.98 4.18 14.50
N ASP A 243 10.27 4.46 14.57
CA ASP A 243 10.85 5.37 15.57
C ASP A 243 10.93 6.82 15.09
N ILE A 244 10.46 7.16 13.89
CA ILE A 244 10.62 8.50 13.33
C ILE A 244 9.33 9.05 12.74
N ILE A 245 9.23 10.37 12.71
CA ILE A 245 8.26 11.07 11.88
C ILE A 245 8.91 11.33 10.52
N GLY A 246 8.25 10.91 9.43
CA GLY A 246 8.74 11.20 8.09
C GLY A 246 9.69 10.17 7.49
N VAL A 247 10.79 10.62 6.92
CA VAL A 247 11.72 9.79 6.13
C VAL A 247 13.19 9.98 6.47
N THR A 248 13.54 11.01 7.24
CA THR A 248 14.93 11.29 7.59
C THR A 248 15.33 10.49 8.82
N TYR A 249 16.11 9.44 8.60
CA TYR A 249 16.65 8.60 9.67
C TYR A 249 18.05 9.08 10.06
N ILE A 250 18.24 9.41 11.34
CA ILE A 250 19.52 9.78 11.90
C ILE A 250 20.08 8.57 12.64
N LYS A 251 21.18 8.04 12.09
CA LYS A 251 21.87 6.89 12.69
C LYS A 251 22.29 7.25 14.12
N ASP A 252 22.15 6.28 15.02
CA ASP A 252 22.55 6.39 16.44
C ASP A 252 21.81 7.47 17.25
N ALA A 253 20.76 8.12 16.68
CA ALA A 253 19.88 8.96 17.47
C ALA A 253 19.06 8.10 18.44
N PRO A 254 19.00 8.44 19.73
CA PRO A 254 18.17 7.72 20.68
C PRO A 254 16.69 7.98 20.43
N VAL A 255 15.83 7.02 20.78
CA VAL A 255 14.40 7.26 20.96
C VAL A 255 14.22 8.04 22.25
N GLU A 256 13.58 9.19 22.17
CA GLU A 256 13.34 10.07 23.31
C GLU A 256 11.82 10.31 23.48
N THR A 257 11.39 10.50 24.72
CA THR A 257 10.02 10.91 25.01
C THR A 257 9.90 12.43 24.80
N VAL A 258 9.21 12.82 23.74
CA VAL A 258 8.86 14.22 23.50
C VAL A 258 7.55 14.53 24.20
N VAL A 259 7.61 15.51 25.11
CA VAL A 259 6.44 16.00 25.85
C VAL A 259 6.06 17.38 25.31
N PHE A 260 4.80 17.52 24.95
CA PHE A 260 4.25 18.79 24.49
C PHE A 260 2.84 18.98 25.04
N ALA A 261 2.43 20.22 25.18
CA ALA A 261 1.07 20.60 25.59
C ALA A 261 0.42 21.47 24.53
N GLY A 262 -0.89 21.41 24.48
CA GLY A 262 -1.67 22.22 23.55
C GLY A 262 -3.01 22.65 24.16
N SER A 263 -3.61 23.67 23.56
CA SER A 263 -4.93 24.13 23.95
C SER A 263 -5.96 22.95 23.84
N PRO A 264 -7.02 22.95 24.64
CA PRO A 264 -8.02 21.89 24.59
C PRO A 264 -8.58 21.64 23.19
N LYS A 265 -8.75 22.69 22.38
CA LYS A 265 -9.22 22.59 21.01
C LYS A 265 -8.19 21.91 20.10
N GLU A 266 -6.92 22.32 20.17
CA GLU A 266 -5.86 21.78 19.30
C GLU A 266 -5.58 20.31 19.63
N ILE A 267 -5.61 19.94 20.91
CA ILE A 267 -5.43 18.57 21.34
C ILE A 267 -6.48 17.62 20.76
N GLN A 268 -7.74 18.07 20.59
CA GLN A 268 -8.75 17.25 19.94
C GLN A 268 -8.37 16.91 18.48
N PHE A 269 -7.83 17.88 17.74
CA PHE A 269 -7.35 17.63 16.37
C PHE A 269 -6.16 16.66 16.38
N ILE A 270 -5.21 16.83 17.29
CA ILE A 270 -4.03 15.95 17.41
C ILE A 270 -4.43 14.55 17.84
N LEU A 271 -5.44 14.38 18.71
CA LEU A 271 -5.93 13.05 19.10
C LEU A 271 -6.63 12.31 17.96
N THR A 272 -7.30 13.02 17.05
CA THR A 272 -7.96 12.40 15.87
C THR A 272 -6.99 12.12 14.73
N LYS A 273 -5.84 12.81 14.70
CA LYS A 273 -4.75 12.61 13.75
C LYS A 273 -3.42 12.60 14.50
N PRO A 274 -3.06 11.48 15.16
CA PRO A 274 -1.84 11.38 15.95
C PRO A 274 -0.59 11.74 15.13
N LEU A 275 0.35 12.44 15.79
CA LEU A 275 1.64 12.81 15.18
C LEU A 275 2.54 11.60 14.97
N HIS A 276 2.42 10.63 15.85
CA HIS A 276 3.17 9.39 15.84
C HIS A 276 2.33 8.27 16.44
N TRP A 277 2.53 7.03 16.05
CA TRP A 277 1.76 5.89 16.56
C TRP A 277 1.94 5.64 18.06
N THR A 278 3.09 6.07 18.63
CA THR A 278 3.37 5.98 20.09
C THR A 278 2.67 7.07 20.89
N GLN A 279 1.91 7.97 20.27
CA GLN A 279 1.27 9.08 20.95
C GLN A 279 0.36 8.61 22.08
N LYS A 280 0.59 9.17 23.26
CA LYS A 280 -0.20 8.86 24.47
C LYS A 280 -0.68 10.15 25.12
N ARG A 281 -1.82 10.07 25.77
CA ARG A 281 -2.29 11.08 26.71
C ARG A 281 -1.91 10.61 28.12
N PRO A 282 -1.05 11.34 28.86
CA PRO A 282 -0.72 11.04 30.25
C PRO A 282 -1.96 10.93 31.13
N SER A 283 -1.89 10.15 32.20
CA SER A 283 -2.95 10.01 33.19
C SER A 283 -3.26 11.34 33.89
N ALA A 284 -4.41 11.45 34.54
CA ALA A 284 -4.78 12.67 35.26
C ALA A 284 -3.73 13.06 36.31
N GLU A 285 -3.15 12.09 37.02
CA GLU A 285 -2.10 12.34 38.00
C GLU A 285 -0.80 12.85 37.34
N GLU A 286 -0.45 12.29 36.19
CA GLU A 286 0.71 12.73 35.42
C GLU A 286 0.50 14.12 34.80
N GLN A 287 -0.73 14.47 34.36
CA GLN A 287 -1.07 15.81 33.92
C GLN A 287 -0.81 16.83 35.04
N ILE A 288 -1.23 16.55 36.24
CA ILE A 288 -1.00 17.43 37.41
C ILE A 288 0.51 17.62 37.64
N ARG A 289 1.29 16.54 37.68
CA ARG A 289 2.74 16.60 37.85
C ARG A 289 3.43 17.40 36.73
N LEU A 290 2.96 17.27 35.51
CA LEU A 290 3.49 18.00 34.38
C LEU A 290 3.18 19.50 34.50
N HIS A 291 1.97 19.88 34.93
CA HIS A 291 1.65 21.29 35.22
C HIS A 291 2.49 21.87 36.35
N GLU A 292 2.75 21.09 37.40
CA GLU A 292 3.67 21.50 38.46
C GLU A 292 5.12 21.69 37.96
N ALA A 293 5.58 20.79 37.09
CA ALA A 293 6.95 20.84 36.52
C ALA A 293 7.10 21.96 35.47
N TYR A 294 6.03 22.32 34.78
CA TYR A 294 6.03 23.31 33.70
C TYR A 294 4.98 24.41 33.94
N PRO A 295 5.15 25.28 34.96
CA PRO A 295 4.17 26.27 35.40
C PRO A 295 3.92 27.39 34.37
N HIS A 296 4.72 27.48 33.32
CA HIS A 296 4.52 28.43 32.20
C HIS A 296 3.47 27.95 31.19
N VAL A 297 3.07 26.66 31.25
CA VAL A 297 2.02 26.11 30.41
C VAL A 297 0.65 26.50 31.00
N PRO A 298 -0.30 27.04 30.22
CA PRO A 298 -1.63 27.38 30.73
C PRO A 298 -2.32 26.18 31.43
N GLU A 299 -3.02 26.42 32.52
CA GLU A 299 -3.63 25.39 33.36
C GLU A 299 -4.68 24.54 32.62
N ASP A 300 -5.34 25.11 31.61
CA ASP A 300 -6.34 24.44 30.79
C ASP A 300 -5.74 23.61 29.64
N TRP A 301 -4.41 23.70 29.41
CA TRP A 301 -3.76 22.96 28.35
C TRP A 301 -3.54 21.49 28.74
N VAL A 302 -3.52 20.62 27.74
CA VAL A 302 -3.40 19.16 27.95
C VAL A 302 -2.07 18.68 27.37
N PHE A 303 -1.33 17.93 28.17
CA PHE A 303 -0.08 17.31 27.75
C PHE A 303 -0.33 16.03 26.95
N LEU A 304 0.49 15.83 25.92
CA LEU A 304 0.66 14.59 25.18
C LEU A 304 2.12 14.21 25.14
N THR A 305 2.37 12.94 24.91
CA THR A 305 3.72 12.39 24.75
C THR A 305 3.81 11.57 23.48
N ILE A 306 4.96 11.61 22.83
CA ILE A 306 5.35 10.69 21.75
C ILE A 306 6.75 10.15 22.02
N GLU A 307 7.02 8.92 21.62
CA GLU A 307 8.35 8.30 21.71
C GLU A 307 8.90 8.19 20.29
N CYS A 308 9.91 8.99 19.95
CA CYS A 308 10.51 8.99 18.62
C CYS A 308 11.93 9.53 18.63
N LYS A 309 12.66 9.27 17.56
CA LYS A 309 14.00 9.84 17.34
C LYS A 309 13.89 11.28 16.85
N TRP A 310 14.80 12.08 17.32
CA TRP A 310 14.95 13.44 16.80
C TRP A 310 15.30 13.42 15.31
N ASN A 311 14.60 14.21 14.51
CA ASN A 311 14.91 14.48 13.11
C ASN A 311 14.28 15.81 12.65
N TYR A 312 14.56 16.18 11.40
CA TYR A 312 14.04 17.42 10.82
C TYR A 312 12.50 17.45 10.73
N GLU A 313 11.90 16.34 10.37
CA GLU A 313 10.44 16.24 10.19
C GLU A 313 9.70 16.36 11.53
N LEU A 314 10.25 15.81 12.61
CA LEU A 314 9.70 16.00 13.96
C LEU A 314 9.63 17.48 14.32
N ILE A 315 10.76 18.18 14.17
CA ILE A 315 10.85 19.61 14.49
C ILE A 315 9.88 20.41 13.61
N THR A 316 9.85 20.14 12.31
CA THR A 316 8.97 20.82 11.37
C THR A 316 7.49 20.57 11.69
N THR A 317 7.14 19.34 12.04
CA THR A 317 5.78 18.97 12.42
C THR A 317 5.34 19.69 13.68
N LEU A 318 6.14 19.66 14.75
CA LEU A 318 5.83 20.37 15.99
C LEU A 318 5.75 21.89 15.75
N PHE A 319 6.69 22.44 15.01
CA PHE A 319 6.75 23.87 14.70
C PHE A 319 5.56 24.36 13.85
N SER A 320 4.98 23.51 13.02
CA SER A 320 3.82 23.84 12.18
C SER A 320 2.56 24.19 12.97
N TYR A 321 2.50 23.81 14.24
CA TYR A 321 1.38 24.18 15.13
C TYR A 321 1.49 25.61 15.68
N GLY A 322 2.68 26.23 15.55
CA GLY A 322 2.91 27.60 16.05
C GLY A 322 2.64 27.74 17.53
N GLU A 323 1.93 28.80 17.91
CA GLU A 323 1.56 29.15 19.29
C GLU A 323 0.51 28.24 19.93
N ARG A 324 -0.06 27.30 19.16
CA ARG A 324 -1.16 26.44 19.63
C ARG A 324 -0.69 25.25 20.44
N ILE A 325 0.61 24.94 20.37
CA ILE A 325 1.26 23.95 21.22
C ILE A 325 2.56 24.51 21.80
N VAL A 326 3.00 23.91 22.88
CA VAL A 326 4.34 24.15 23.45
C VAL A 326 5.01 22.82 23.71
N VAL A 327 6.26 22.68 23.26
CA VAL A 327 7.12 21.54 23.58
C VAL A 327 7.86 21.88 24.88
N VAL A 328 7.89 20.93 25.82
CA VAL A 328 8.54 21.13 27.11
C VAL A 328 9.71 20.18 27.36
N SER A 329 9.77 19.07 26.62
CA SER A 329 10.84 18.07 26.76
C SER A 329 10.95 17.25 25.46
N PRO A 330 12.12 16.70 25.09
CA PRO A 330 13.43 16.86 25.75
C PRO A 330 14.13 18.18 25.37
N GLU A 331 15.15 18.56 26.13
CA GLU A 331 15.88 19.84 25.91
C GLU A 331 16.45 19.98 24.50
N ARG A 332 16.85 18.88 23.88
CA ARG A 332 17.33 18.88 22.48
C ARG A 332 16.28 19.43 21.51
N VAL A 333 15.05 18.92 21.59
CA VAL A 333 13.94 19.37 20.73
C VAL A 333 13.56 20.81 21.06
N LEU A 334 13.53 21.14 22.35
CA LEU A 334 13.21 22.48 22.82
C LEU A 334 14.24 23.54 22.36
N SER A 335 15.54 23.20 22.42
CA SER A 335 16.62 24.05 21.94
C SER A 335 16.51 24.34 20.44
N ASP A 336 16.20 23.33 19.63
CA ASP A 336 16.00 23.53 18.18
C ASP A 336 14.80 24.42 17.88
N ILE A 337 13.71 24.26 18.62
CA ILE A 337 12.52 25.11 18.48
C ILE A 337 12.83 26.56 18.88
N ARG A 338 13.52 26.76 20.00
CA ARG A 338 13.95 28.11 20.43
C ARG A 338 14.84 28.79 19.39
N THR A 339 15.83 28.08 18.88
CA THR A 339 16.72 28.61 17.83
C THR A 339 15.93 29.03 16.59
N LYS A 340 14.94 28.23 16.17
CA LYS A 340 14.10 28.58 15.02
C LYS A 340 13.22 29.81 15.30
N LEU A 341 12.66 29.92 16.51
CA LEU A 341 11.86 31.07 16.92
C LEU A 341 12.70 32.37 16.95
N GLU A 342 13.92 32.32 17.45
CA GLU A 342 14.87 33.45 17.45
C GLU A 342 15.19 33.90 16.02
N LEU A 343 15.53 32.93 15.14
CA LEU A 343 15.79 33.23 13.72
C LEU A 343 14.58 33.83 13.03
N MET A 344 13.38 33.26 13.27
CA MET A 344 12.14 33.83 12.72
C MET A 344 11.88 35.22 13.23
N SER A 345 11.95 35.43 14.54
CA SER A 345 11.75 36.76 15.14
C SER A 345 12.66 37.82 14.49
N GLY A 346 13.91 37.47 14.23
CA GLY A 346 14.87 38.36 13.54
C GLY A 346 14.53 38.68 12.07
N LEU A 347 13.68 37.88 11.41
CA LEU A 347 13.23 38.11 10.04
C LEU A 347 11.98 39.00 9.97
N TYR A 348 11.24 39.14 11.07
CA TYR A 348 9.98 39.90 11.13
C TYR A 348 10.12 41.27 11.87
N ILE A 349 11.32 41.60 12.31
CA ILE A 349 11.68 42.91 12.89
C ILE A 349 12.47 43.71 11.85
#